data_de3ab70135868466a90d358e7c2b8b62
#
_entry.id   de3ab70135868466a90d358e7c2b8b62
#
_cell.length_a   1.000
_cell.length_b   1.000
_cell.length_c   1.000
_cell.angle_alpha   90.00
_cell.angle_beta   90.00
_cell.angle_gamma   90.00
#
_symmetry.space_group_name_H-M   'P 1'
#
loop_
_entity.id
_entity.type
_entity.pdbx_description
1 polymer ?
#
loop_
_entity_poly.entity_id
_entity_poly.type
_entity_poly.pdbx_seq_one_letter_code
_entity_poly.pdbx_strand_id
1 'polypeptide(L)'
;MRGSTLIATLACCLVLVMGQEASSQEATVHGKINVIHSSKGDRSSAEVVVWLTPKQPLPLPAPASGAMLVQKNKSFSPHVLAVMQGTEVEFPNRDPFFHNVFSIYQGKPFDLGLYESGSSKRIKFVRPGVSYIFCNIHPEMSAAVVVLTTQYFAMTAADGSYSIPHVRPGSYRLQVWYELASETELASAAQELVVKSGETSVSSIVLHSSDGHKEHLNKYGEAYPVSKPQSY
;
A
#
# COMPACT_ATOMS: atom_id res chain seq x y z
N MET A 1 38.53 77.71 -27.17
CA MET A 1 38.24 76.41 -27.76
C MET A 1 37.88 75.45 -26.58
N ARG A 2 36.60 75.16 -26.40
CA ARG A 2 36.08 74.26 -25.32
C ARG A 2 35.56 73.01 -25.95
N GLY A 3 36.25 71.86 -25.68
CA GLY A 3 35.84 70.56 -26.15
C GLY A 3 34.86 69.93 -25.20
N SER A 4 33.66 69.58 -25.64
CA SER A 4 32.64 68.85 -24.86
C SER A 4 32.78 67.39 -25.16
N THR A 5 33.08 66.61 -24.14
CA THR A 5 33.11 65.10 -24.19
C THR A 5 31.74 64.59 -23.88
N LEU A 6 31.08 63.91 -24.87
CA LEU A 6 29.84 63.16 -24.63
C LEU A 6 30.19 61.82 -24.07
N ILE A 7 29.67 61.54 -22.90
CA ILE A 7 29.66 60.18 -22.24
C ILE A 7 28.37 59.51 -22.63
N ALA A 8 28.45 58.43 -23.44
CA ALA A 8 27.34 57.58 -23.78
C ALA A 8 27.21 56.50 -22.69
N THR A 9 26.17 56.56 -21.87
CA THR A 9 25.81 55.53 -20.91
C THR A 9 25.02 54.41 -21.60
N LEU A 10 25.67 53.26 -21.72
CA LEU A 10 25.04 52.03 -22.22
C LEU A 10 24.24 51.37 -21.10
N ALA A 11 22.90 51.49 -21.12
CA ALA A 11 22.00 50.79 -20.19
C ALA A 11 21.82 49.34 -20.65
N CYS A 12 22.45 48.44 -19.90
CA CYS A 12 22.29 46.98 -20.10
C CYS A 12 20.98 46.54 -19.42
N CYS A 13 19.91 46.36 -20.21
CA CYS A 13 18.66 45.74 -19.70
C CYS A 13 18.85 44.25 -19.48
N LEU A 14 19.06 43.88 -18.22
CA LEU A 14 19.05 42.47 -17.78
C LEU A 14 17.60 41.99 -17.77
N VAL A 15 17.17 41.25 -18.81
CA VAL A 15 15.87 40.59 -18.86
C VAL A 15 15.98 39.34 -17.98
N LEU A 16 15.48 39.45 -16.74
CA LEU A 16 15.21 38.26 -15.88
C LEU A 16 14.07 37.46 -16.52
N VAL A 17 14.43 36.40 -17.25
CA VAL A 17 13.48 35.35 -17.63
C VAL A 17 13.12 34.59 -16.33
N MET A 18 12.07 35.02 -15.64
CA MET A 18 11.44 34.21 -14.61
C MET A 18 10.80 33.00 -15.30
N GLY A 19 11.49 31.87 -15.28
CA GLY A 19 10.90 30.59 -15.64
C GLY A 19 9.71 30.36 -14.74
N GLN A 20 8.49 30.53 -15.21
CA GLN A 20 7.30 30.02 -14.59
C GLN A 20 7.43 28.50 -14.63
N GLU A 21 7.81 27.88 -13.50
CA GLU A 21 7.55 26.48 -13.30
C GLU A 21 6.03 26.31 -13.41
N ALA A 22 5.56 25.77 -14.52
CA ALA A 22 4.18 25.39 -14.70
C ALA A 22 3.90 24.34 -13.61
N SER A 23 3.26 24.76 -12.52
CA SER A 23 2.70 23.85 -11.52
C SER A 23 1.78 22.91 -12.29
N SER A 24 2.26 21.71 -12.59
CA SER A 24 1.42 20.71 -13.23
C SER A 24 0.30 20.38 -12.24
N GLN A 25 -0.91 20.84 -12.55
CA GLN A 25 -2.08 20.61 -11.74
C GLN A 25 -2.22 19.09 -11.53
N GLU A 26 -2.18 18.66 -10.26
CA GLU A 26 -2.32 17.26 -9.88
C GLU A 26 -3.67 16.69 -10.32
N ALA A 27 -3.75 15.40 -10.39
CA ALA A 27 -4.96 14.68 -10.77
C ALA A 27 -5.45 13.81 -9.63
N THR A 28 -6.72 13.44 -9.68
CA THR A 28 -7.30 12.35 -8.91
C THR A 28 -7.65 11.21 -9.86
N VAL A 29 -7.17 10.01 -9.56
CA VAL A 29 -7.53 8.79 -10.28
C VAL A 29 -8.54 8.02 -9.45
N HIS A 30 -9.70 7.72 -10.01
CA HIS A 30 -10.77 7.00 -9.33
C HIS A 30 -11.35 5.89 -10.20
N GLY A 31 -11.93 4.91 -9.56
CA GLY A 31 -12.55 3.77 -10.22
C GLY A 31 -13.24 2.85 -9.25
N LYS A 32 -13.58 1.66 -9.73
CA LYS A 32 -14.28 0.64 -8.96
C LYS A 32 -13.72 -0.74 -9.24
N ILE A 33 -13.54 -1.52 -8.18
CA ILE A 33 -13.23 -2.95 -8.25
C ILE A 33 -14.49 -3.71 -7.83
N ASN A 34 -14.93 -4.66 -8.64
CA ASN A 34 -16.02 -5.56 -8.31
C ASN A 34 -15.44 -6.93 -8.00
N VAL A 35 -15.55 -7.38 -6.76
CA VAL A 35 -15.14 -8.73 -6.37
C VAL A 35 -16.32 -9.66 -6.46
N ILE A 36 -16.21 -10.67 -7.32
CA ILE A 36 -17.20 -11.75 -7.46
C ILE A 36 -16.75 -12.90 -6.56
N HIS A 37 -17.57 -13.23 -5.57
CA HIS A 37 -17.28 -14.29 -4.61
C HIS A 37 -17.93 -15.61 -5.08
N SER A 38 -17.16 -16.70 -4.96
CA SER A 38 -17.60 -18.05 -5.36
C SER A 38 -18.63 -18.63 -4.38
N SER A 39 -18.63 -18.21 -3.11
CA SER A 39 -19.59 -18.65 -2.10
C SER A 39 -20.65 -17.59 -1.80
N LYS A 40 -21.89 -18.05 -1.53
CA LYS A 40 -23.00 -17.18 -1.11
C LYS A 40 -22.70 -16.62 0.29
N GLY A 41 -22.29 -15.38 0.37
CA GLY A 41 -22.12 -14.61 1.59
C GLY A 41 -22.00 -13.15 1.22
N ASP A 42 -22.45 -12.26 2.10
CA ASP A 42 -22.28 -10.82 1.93
C ASP A 42 -20.79 -10.51 2.14
N ARG A 43 -20.05 -10.48 1.04
CA ARG A 43 -18.63 -10.14 1.05
C ARG A 43 -18.42 -8.83 0.32
N SER A 44 -17.82 -7.94 1.03
CA SER A 44 -17.42 -6.63 0.57
C SER A 44 -16.35 -6.72 -0.52
N SER A 45 -16.35 -5.78 -1.46
CA SER A 45 -15.22 -5.54 -2.36
C SER A 45 -14.13 -4.66 -1.71
N ALA A 46 -14.11 -4.59 -0.36
CA ALA A 46 -13.08 -3.92 0.41
C ALA A 46 -11.72 -4.67 0.38
N GLU A 47 -10.69 -4.00 0.88
CA GLU A 47 -9.36 -4.58 1.07
C GLU A 47 -8.62 -4.97 -0.23
N VAL A 48 -9.09 -4.48 -1.38
CA VAL A 48 -8.28 -4.51 -2.60
C VAL A 48 -7.33 -3.33 -2.59
N VAL A 49 -6.05 -3.58 -2.73
CA VAL A 49 -5.02 -2.54 -2.91
C VAL A 49 -4.97 -2.18 -4.38
N VAL A 50 -5.09 -0.89 -4.69
CA VAL A 50 -4.96 -0.35 -6.05
C VAL A 50 -3.81 0.63 -6.07
N TRP A 51 -2.90 0.53 -7.04
CA TRP A 51 -1.78 1.48 -7.13
C TRP A 51 -1.37 1.79 -8.57
N LEU A 52 -0.67 2.91 -8.72
CA LEU A 52 -0.13 3.39 -9.98
C LEU A 52 1.40 3.35 -9.94
N THR A 53 2.00 2.54 -10.77
CA THR A 53 3.45 2.54 -10.98
C THR A 53 3.78 3.48 -12.15
N PRO A 54 4.53 4.58 -11.92
CA PRO A 54 4.89 5.49 -13.00
C PRO A 54 5.84 4.79 -13.98
N LYS A 55 5.65 5.02 -15.29
CA LYS A 55 6.56 4.49 -16.33
C LYS A 55 7.92 5.20 -16.33
N GLN A 56 7.95 6.45 -15.90
CA GLN A 56 9.17 7.19 -15.67
C GLN A 56 9.43 7.28 -14.17
N PRO A 57 10.65 6.98 -13.69
CA PRO A 57 10.95 7.05 -12.26
C PRO A 57 10.62 8.43 -11.69
N LEU A 58 9.89 8.44 -10.58
CA LEU A 58 9.61 9.64 -9.80
C LEU A 58 10.31 9.51 -8.43
N PRO A 59 10.79 10.63 -7.88
CA PRO A 59 11.28 10.64 -6.51
C PRO A 59 10.16 10.19 -5.56
N LEU A 60 10.47 9.23 -4.68
CA LEU A 60 9.55 8.84 -3.62
C LEU A 60 9.70 9.82 -2.45
N PRO A 61 8.61 10.30 -1.87
CA PRO A 61 8.66 11.05 -0.63
C PRO A 61 9.11 10.16 0.52
N ALA A 62 9.43 10.75 1.65
CA ALA A 62 9.63 9.99 2.88
C ALA A 62 8.36 9.19 3.21
N PRO A 63 8.48 7.92 3.64
CA PRO A 63 7.32 7.14 4.04
C PRO A 63 6.56 7.82 5.19
N ALA A 64 5.23 7.72 5.17
CA ALA A 64 4.41 8.20 6.28
C ALA A 64 4.74 7.45 7.57
N SER A 65 4.68 8.15 8.70
CA SER A 65 4.77 7.57 10.04
C SER A 65 3.41 7.10 10.53
N GLY A 66 3.41 6.25 11.57
CA GLY A 66 2.19 5.84 12.26
C GLY A 66 1.44 4.65 11.63
N ALA A 67 2.05 3.95 10.67
CA ALA A 67 1.49 2.70 10.17
C ALA A 67 1.47 1.64 11.28
N MET A 68 0.30 1.04 11.53
CA MET A 68 0.10 0.07 12.60
C MET A 68 -0.70 -1.13 12.12
N LEU A 69 -0.36 -2.30 12.64
CA LEU A 69 -1.11 -3.55 12.54
C LEU A 69 -1.41 -4.02 13.96
N VAL A 70 -2.58 -3.67 14.46
CA VAL A 70 -2.97 -3.86 15.87
C VAL A 70 -3.41 -5.30 16.11
N GLN A 71 -2.93 -5.90 17.19
CA GLN A 71 -3.40 -7.21 17.67
C GLN A 71 -4.49 -6.98 18.73
N LYS A 72 -5.70 -7.38 18.41
CA LYS A 72 -6.87 -7.28 19.30
C LYS A 72 -7.90 -8.35 18.98
N ASN A 73 -8.47 -8.95 20.01
CA ASN A 73 -9.47 -10.02 19.89
C ASN A 73 -8.97 -11.22 19.06
N LYS A 74 -7.69 -11.59 19.24
CA LYS A 74 -7.00 -12.63 18.45
C LYS A 74 -7.09 -12.39 16.95
N SER A 75 -6.92 -11.15 16.53
CA SER A 75 -6.95 -10.73 15.13
C SER A 75 -5.95 -9.60 14.89
N PHE A 76 -5.48 -9.46 13.66
CA PHE A 76 -4.76 -8.28 13.20
C PHE A 76 -5.75 -7.28 12.57
N SER A 77 -5.58 -6.00 12.88
CA SER A 77 -6.40 -4.93 12.30
C SER A 77 -5.53 -3.75 11.89
N PRO A 78 -5.65 -3.27 10.62
CA PRO A 78 -6.46 -3.85 9.54
C PRO A 78 -5.97 -5.23 9.11
N HIS A 79 -6.78 -6.02 8.39
CA HIS A 79 -6.34 -7.29 7.82
C HIS A 79 -5.36 -7.09 6.67
N VAL A 80 -5.58 -6.09 5.83
CA VAL A 80 -4.67 -5.67 4.75
C VAL A 80 -4.14 -4.27 5.04
N LEU A 81 -2.82 -4.11 5.03
CA LEU A 81 -2.13 -2.83 5.21
C LEU A 81 -1.24 -2.54 4.01
N ALA A 82 -1.59 -1.51 3.22
CA ALA A 82 -0.74 -1.02 2.13
C ALA A 82 0.20 0.08 2.64
N VAL A 83 1.49 -0.03 2.33
CA VAL A 83 2.52 0.94 2.76
C VAL A 83 3.54 1.18 1.66
N MET A 84 4.21 2.32 1.70
CA MET A 84 5.38 2.56 0.85
C MET A 84 6.59 1.78 1.35
N GLN A 85 7.46 1.41 0.43
CA GLN A 85 8.79 0.86 0.74
C GLN A 85 9.54 1.81 1.71
N GLY A 86 10.12 1.22 2.76
CA GLY A 86 10.83 1.97 3.80
C GLY A 86 9.96 2.38 4.98
N THR A 87 8.63 2.13 4.95
CA THR A 87 7.75 2.39 6.09
C THR A 87 8.09 1.49 7.26
N GLU A 88 8.11 2.08 8.45
CA GLU A 88 8.14 1.35 9.72
C GLU A 88 6.70 1.09 10.18
N VAL A 89 6.37 -0.19 10.35
CA VAL A 89 5.05 -0.64 10.84
C VAL A 89 5.18 -1.06 12.30
N GLU A 90 4.28 -0.57 13.12
CA GLU A 90 4.17 -0.91 14.53
C GLU A 90 3.13 -2.01 14.73
N PHE A 91 3.41 -2.95 15.66
CA PHE A 91 2.58 -4.10 15.99
C PHE A 91 2.19 -4.05 17.49
N PRO A 92 1.25 -3.18 17.90
CA PRO A 92 0.84 -3.10 19.30
C PRO A 92 -0.04 -4.29 19.68
N ASN A 93 0.24 -4.90 20.84
CA ASN A 93 -0.59 -5.92 21.44
C ASN A 93 -1.61 -5.29 22.40
N ARG A 94 -2.88 -5.28 22.01
CA ARG A 94 -4.00 -4.75 22.81
C ARG A 94 -4.89 -5.83 23.42
N ASP A 95 -4.48 -7.11 23.33
CA ASP A 95 -5.13 -8.22 24.03
C ASP A 95 -4.53 -8.40 25.42
N PRO A 96 -5.26 -9.00 26.37
CA PRO A 96 -4.76 -9.22 27.74
C PRO A 96 -3.82 -10.42 27.88
N PHE A 97 -3.30 -10.95 26.78
CA PHE A 97 -2.41 -12.11 26.73
C PHE A 97 -1.29 -11.90 25.70
N PHE A 98 -0.33 -12.84 25.69
CA PHE A 98 0.81 -12.80 24.78
C PHE A 98 0.39 -13.06 23.35
N HIS A 99 1.12 -12.40 22.42
CA HIS A 99 1.10 -12.68 20.99
C HIS A 99 2.52 -12.83 20.48
N ASN A 100 2.63 -13.43 19.28
CA ASN A 100 3.83 -13.43 18.45
C ASN A 100 3.46 -12.84 17.10
N VAL A 101 4.39 -12.17 16.45
CA VAL A 101 4.25 -11.69 15.07
C VAL A 101 5.42 -12.20 14.26
N PHE A 102 5.13 -12.92 13.18
CA PHE A 102 6.15 -13.43 12.29
C PHE A 102 5.71 -13.42 10.82
N SER A 103 6.68 -13.48 9.91
CA SER A 103 6.49 -13.65 8.47
C SER A 103 7.62 -14.53 7.95
N ILE A 104 7.29 -15.62 7.23
CA ILE A 104 8.26 -16.57 6.66
C ILE A 104 8.10 -16.72 5.15
N TYR A 105 6.99 -16.24 4.60
CA TYR A 105 6.67 -16.28 3.18
C TYR A 105 7.06 -14.97 2.52
N GLN A 106 7.01 -14.90 1.21
CA GLN A 106 7.35 -13.76 0.35
C GLN A 106 7.50 -12.40 1.05
N GLY A 107 8.31 -11.52 0.54
CA GLY A 107 8.55 -10.22 1.15
C GLY A 107 9.69 -10.21 2.16
N LYS A 108 9.45 -9.73 3.39
CA LYS A 108 10.46 -9.65 4.46
C LYS A 108 10.23 -10.74 5.52
N PRO A 109 11.06 -11.81 5.58
CA PRO A 109 10.98 -12.75 6.69
C PRO A 109 11.46 -12.10 7.99
N PHE A 110 10.72 -12.31 9.09
CA PHE A 110 11.06 -11.88 10.43
C PHE A 110 10.27 -12.67 11.49
N ASP A 111 10.74 -12.64 12.72
CA ASP A 111 10.05 -13.13 13.91
C ASP A 111 10.29 -12.15 15.07
N LEU A 112 9.23 -11.54 15.58
CA LEU A 112 9.31 -10.62 16.70
C LEU A 112 9.33 -11.33 18.06
N GLY A 113 9.22 -12.66 18.09
CA GLY A 113 9.07 -13.42 19.33
C GLY A 113 7.75 -13.15 20.05
N LEU A 114 7.55 -13.77 21.20
CA LEU A 114 6.42 -13.49 22.07
C LEU A 114 6.59 -12.13 22.76
N TYR A 115 5.48 -11.41 22.95
CA TYR A 115 5.44 -10.19 23.74
C TYR A 115 4.08 -9.99 24.39
N GLU A 116 4.11 -9.34 25.53
CA GLU A 116 3.00 -9.18 26.45
C GLU A 116 1.98 -8.11 26.06
N SER A 117 0.84 -8.15 26.73
CA SER A 117 -0.20 -7.12 26.66
C SER A 117 0.35 -5.72 26.90
N GLY A 118 -0.13 -4.75 26.12
CA GLY A 118 0.25 -3.33 26.22
C GLY A 118 1.60 -2.99 25.61
N SER A 119 2.42 -3.98 25.21
CA SER A 119 3.68 -3.74 24.52
C SER A 119 3.52 -3.64 23.01
N SER A 120 4.53 -3.11 22.34
CA SER A 120 4.55 -2.93 20.88
C SER A 120 5.93 -3.19 20.33
N LYS A 121 5.99 -3.73 19.11
CA LYS A 121 7.23 -3.95 18.38
C LYS A 121 7.13 -3.33 16.99
N ARG A 122 8.28 -3.08 16.33
CA ARG A 122 8.33 -2.38 15.04
C ARG A 122 9.22 -3.09 14.05
N ILE A 123 8.81 -3.03 12.78
CA ILE A 123 9.58 -3.54 11.64
C ILE A 123 9.53 -2.54 10.50
N LYS A 124 10.70 -2.26 9.93
CA LYS A 124 10.83 -1.44 8.71
C LYS A 124 10.73 -2.32 7.46
N PHE A 125 9.75 -2.09 6.61
CA PHE A 125 9.52 -2.84 5.38
C PHE A 125 10.32 -2.22 4.21
N VAL A 126 11.47 -2.78 3.91
CA VAL A 126 12.41 -2.25 2.89
C VAL A 126 12.35 -2.98 1.56
N ARG A 127 11.65 -4.10 1.45
CA ARG A 127 11.48 -4.87 0.21
C ARG A 127 10.05 -4.74 -0.30
N PRO A 128 9.84 -4.35 -1.58
CA PRO A 128 8.51 -4.36 -2.18
C PRO A 128 7.95 -5.77 -2.29
N GLY A 129 6.63 -5.87 -2.36
CA GLY A 129 5.90 -7.13 -2.44
C GLY A 129 4.98 -7.35 -1.25
N VAL A 130 4.41 -8.54 -1.13
CA VAL A 130 3.48 -8.90 -0.06
C VAL A 130 4.21 -9.67 1.03
N SER A 131 4.05 -9.23 2.27
CA SER A 131 4.48 -9.97 3.46
C SER A 131 3.24 -10.44 4.20
N TYR A 132 3.02 -11.76 4.25
CA TYR A 132 1.97 -12.35 5.07
C TYR A 132 2.43 -12.41 6.53
N ILE A 133 1.57 -11.95 7.41
CA ILE A 133 1.83 -11.78 8.84
C ILE A 133 0.98 -12.79 9.60
N PHE A 134 1.57 -13.49 10.55
CA PHE A 134 0.90 -14.54 11.33
C PHE A 134 1.26 -14.46 12.80
N CYS A 135 0.43 -15.10 13.63
CA CYS A 135 0.73 -15.36 15.04
C CYS A 135 1.05 -16.85 15.25
N ASN A 136 2.18 -17.15 15.93
CA ASN A 136 2.63 -18.53 16.13
C ASN A 136 1.79 -19.33 17.14
N ILE A 137 0.92 -18.69 17.92
CA ILE A 137 0.13 -19.32 18.96
C ILE A 137 -1.40 -19.25 18.73
N HIS A 138 -1.81 -18.46 17.72
CA HIS A 138 -3.22 -18.34 17.34
C HIS A 138 -3.31 -18.51 15.81
N PRO A 139 -3.62 -19.72 15.33
CA PRO A 139 -3.58 -20.05 13.89
C PRO A 139 -4.57 -19.26 13.05
N GLU A 140 -5.62 -18.71 13.66
CA GLU A 140 -6.61 -17.87 13.00
C GLU A 140 -6.13 -16.43 12.72
N MET A 141 -4.99 -16.00 13.34
CA MET A 141 -4.47 -14.65 13.19
C MET A 141 -3.58 -14.53 11.96
N SER A 142 -4.11 -13.91 10.93
CA SER A 142 -3.38 -13.58 9.70
C SER A 142 -3.64 -12.14 9.26
N ALA A 143 -2.70 -11.58 8.51
CA ALA A 143 -2.82 -10.30 7.82
C ALA A 143 -1.83 -10.22 6.66
N ALA A 144 -1.97 -9.20 5.80
CA ALA A 144 -1.05 -8.92 4.72
C ALA A 144 -0.53 -7.48 4.80
N VAL A 145 0.79 -7.31 4.64
CA VAL A 145 1.41 -6.00 4.43
C VAL A 145 1.87 -5.92 2.98
N VAL A 146 1.23 -5.06 2.20
CA VAL A 146 1.54 -4.81 0.78
C VAL A 146 2.49 -3.62 0.69
N VAL A 147 3.74 -3.88 0.32
CA VAL A 147 4.81 -2.88 0.26
C VAL A 147 4.99 -2.40 -1.17
N LEU A 148 4.76 -1.12 -1.41
CA LEU A 148 4.70 -0.50 -2.73
C LEU A 148 5.89 0.42 -3.00
N THR A 149 6.32 0.48 -4.25
CA THR A 149 7.39 1.39 -4.73
C THR A 149 6.84 2.71 -5.26
N THR A 150 5.63 3.07 -4.89
CA THR A 150 4.92 4.28 -5.30
C THR A 150 4.16 4.88 -4.13
N GLN A 151 3.94 6.18 -4.18
CA GLN A 151 3.04 6.88 -3.25
C GLN A 151 1.58 6.89 -3.71
N TYR A 152 1.32 6.51 -4.96
CA TYR A 152 0.01 6.58 -5.59
C TYR A 152 -0.74 5.26 -5.39
N PHE A 153 -1.39 5.11 -4.26
CA PHE A 153 -2.19 3.91 -3.96
C PHE A 153 -3.40 4.25 -3.08
N ALA A 154 -4.38 3.36 -3.12
CA ALA A 154 -5.56 3.41 -2.27
C ALA A 154 -6.01 1.99 -1.92
N MET A 155 -6.79 1.88 -0.85
CA MET A 155 -7.60 0.71 -0.54
C MET A 155 -9.02 0.94 -1.05
N THR A 156 -9.66 -0.11 -1.54
CA THR A 156 -11.08 -0.01 -1.91
C THR A 156 -11.98 0.12 -0.68
N ALA A 157 -13.04 0.90 -0.80
CA ALA A 157 -14.15 0.92 0.14
C ALA A 157 -15.01 -0.36 0.03
N ALA A 158 -15.99 -0.54 0.90
CA ALA A 158 -16.87 -1.71 0.93
C ALA A 158 -17.65 -1.94 -0.38
N ASP A 159 -17.97 -0.87 -1.08
CA ASP A 159 -18.64 -0.90 -2.39
C ASP A 159 -17.67 -1.10 -3.57
N GLY A 160 -16.39 -1.27 -3.29
CA GLY A 160 -15.30 -1.43 -4.25
C GLY A 160 -14.76 -0.12 -4.85
N SER A 161 -15.30 1.03 -4.48
CA SER A 161 -14.80 2.32 -4.97
C SER A 161 -13.42 2.64 -4.39
N TYR A 162 -12.59 3.33 -5.18
CA TYR A 162 -11.30 3.84 -4.75
C TYR A 162 -11.01 5.22 -5.35
N SER A 163 -10.14 5.99 -4.67
CA SER A 163 -9.65 7.28 -5.13
C SER A 163 -8.19 7.46 -4.75
N ILE A 164 -7.36 7.79 -5.72
CA ILE A 164 -5.92 8.08 -5.56
C ILE A 164 -5.71 9.56 -5.89
N PRO A 165 -5.62 10.43 -4.90
CA PRO A 165 -5.41 11.86 -5.10
C PRO A 165 -3.93 12.19 -5.37
N HIS A 166 -3.67 13.44 -5.72
CA HIS A 166 -2.34 14.03 -5.87
C HIS A 166 -1.45 13.32 -6.89
N VAL A 167 -2.05 12.70 -7.93
CA VAL A 167 -1.31 12.02 -8.98
C VAL A 167 -0.77 13.05 -9.98
N ARG A 168 0.52 13.03 -10.25
CA ARG A 168 1.11 13.87 -11.30
C ARG A 168 0.64 13.39 -12.68
N PRO A 169 0.34 14.27 -13.62
CA PRO A 169 0.09 13.88 -15.01
C PRO A 169 1.24 13.06 -15.59
N GLY A 170 0.91 12.00 -16.33
CA GLY A 170 1.92 11.09 -16.87
C GLY A 170 1.37 9.75 -17.27
N SER A 171 2.27 8.84 -17.66
CA SER A 171 1.93 7.46 -18.01
C SER A 171 2.25 6.52 -16.85
N TYR A 172 1.30 5.67 -16.53
CA TYR A 172 1.32 4.76 -15.40
C TYR A 172 0.92 3.36 -15.83
N ARG A 173 1.30 2.38 -15.02
CA ARG A 173 0.67 1.07 -14.99
C ARG A 173 -0.17 0.99 -13.73
N LEU A 174 -1.50 0.86 -13.89
CA LEU A 174 -2.42 0.55 -12.80
C LEU A 174 -2.34 -0.93 -12.51
N GLN A 175 -2.24 -1.27 -11.24
CA GLN A 175 -2.15 -2.64 -10.74
C GLN A 175 -3.05 -2.78 -9.51
N VAL A 176 -3.47 -4.00 -9.26
CA VAL A 176 -4.32 -4.35 -8.11
C VAL A 176 -3.75 -5.55 -7.38
N TRP A 177 -4.02 -5.65 -6.09
CA TRP A 177 -3.77 -6.84 -5.31
C TRP A 177 -4.98 -7.14 -4.42
N TYR A 178 -5.38 -8.37 -4.43
CA TYR A 178 -6.45 -8.91 -3.60
C TYR A 178 -6.02 -10.29 -3.11
N GLU A 179 -6.11 -10.55 -1.81
CA GLU A 179 -5.56 -11.76 -1.17
C GLU A 179 -6.12 -13.06 -1.76
N LEU A 180 -7.41 -13.05 -2.13
CA LEU A 180 -8.13 -14.21 -2.63
C LEU A 180 -8.14 -14.34 -4.16
N ALA A 181 -7.53 -13.42 -4.90
CA ALA A 181 -7.37 -13.54 -6.35
C ALA A 181 -6.10 -14.32 -6.72
N SER A 182 -6.13 -15.01 -7.86
CA SER A 182 -4.96 -15.69 -8.39
C SER A 182 -3.93 -14.67 -8.95
N GLU A 183 -2.64 -15.04 -8.93
CA GLU A 183 -1.59 -14.20 -9.54
C GLU A 183 -1.84 -13.93 -11.03
N THR A 184 -2.36 -14.91 -11.76
CA THR A 184 -2.72 -14.78 -13.19
C THR A 184 -3.81 -13.72 -13.37
N GLU A 185 -4.82 -13.74 -12.52
CA GLU A 185 -5.91 -12.76 -12.57
C GLU A 185 -5.43 -11.36 -12.22
N LEU A 186 -4.63 -11.22 -11.16
CA LEU A 186 -4.02 -9.94 -10.77
C LEU A 186 -3.14 -9.37 -11.89
N ALA A 187 -2.35 -10.21 -12.57
CA ALA A 187 -1.54 -9.80 -13.70
C ALA A 187 -2.40 -9.35 -14.90
N SER A 188 -3.52 -10.02 -15.15
CA SER A 188 -4.47 -9.69 -16.24
C SER A 188 -5.28 -8.42 -15.95
N ALA A 189 -5.53 -8.10 -14.70
CA ALA A 189 -6.22 -6.89 -14.27
C ALA A 189 -5.34 -5.63 -14.40
N ALA A 190 -4.04 -5.78 -14.57
CA ALA A 190 -3.13 -4.66 -14.74
C ALA A 190 -3.34 -3.98 -16.10
N GLN A 191 -3.37 -2.64 -16.12
CA GLN A 191 -3.62 -1.86 -17.33
C GLN A 191 -2.75 -0.61 -17.40
N GLU A 192 -2.53 -0.17 -18.64
CA GLU A 192 -1.83 1.08 -18.92
C GLU A 192 -2.79 2.25 -18.77
N LEU A 193 -2.33 3.31 -18.12
CA LEU A 193 -3.13 4.51 -17.85
C LEU A 193 -2.35 5.77 -18.16
N VAL A 194 -2.98 6.67 -18.88
CA VAL A 194 -2.47 8.04 -19.09
C VAL A 194 -3.29 8.96 -18.18
N VAL A 195 -2.64 9.54 -17.19
CA VAL A 195 -3.25 10.50 -16.26
C VAL A 195 -3.03 11.91 -16.80
N LYS A 196 -4.13 12.65 -16.97
CA LYS A 196 -4.13 14.07 -17.31
C LYS A 196 -4.47 14.89 -16.07
N SER A 197 -4.21 16.20 -16.08
CA SER A 197 -4.63 17.08 -15.00
C SER A 197 -6.14 17.00 -14.74
N GLY A 198 -6.56 17.07 -13.47
CA GLY A 198 -7.95 16.97 -13.04
C GLY A 198 -8.37 15.54 -12.73
N GLU A 199 -9.55 15.13 -13.16
CA GLU A 199 -10.12 13.80 -12.84
C GLU A 199 -9.79 12.79 -13.94
N THR A 200 -9.36 11.60 -13.53
CA THR A 200 -9.16 10.44 -14.42
C THR A 200 -9.97 9.27 -13.91
N SER A 201 -11.00 8.90 -14.67
CA SER A 201 -11.84 7.74 -14.36
C SER A 201 -11.28 6.47 -15.01
N VAL A 202 -11.21 5.40 -14.23
CA VAL A 202 -10.77 4.07 -14.68
C VAL A 202 -12.00 3.18 -14.83
N SER A 203 -12.06 2.42 -15.92
CA SER A 203 -13.09 1.41 -16.12
C SER A 203 -13.11 0.39 -14.99
N SER A 204 -14.30 -0.09 -14.63
CA SER A 204 -14.43 -1.08 -13.55
C SER A 204 -13.63 -2.34 -13.84
N ILE A 205 -12.90 -2.81 -12.84
CA ILE A 205 -12.15 -4.07 -12.87
C ILE A 205 -12.95 -5.12 -12.12
N VAL A 206 -13.03 -6.33 -12.67
CA VAL A 206 -13.66 -7.49 -12.03
C VAL A 206 -12.58 -8.43 -11.54
N LEU A 207 -12.68 -8.86 -10.29
CA LEU A 207 -11.84 -9.90 -9.69
C LEU A 207 -12.72 -11.03 -9.16
N HIS A 208 -12.22 -12.25 -9.20
CA HIS A 208 -12.90 -13.41 -8.64
C HIS A 208 -12.16 -13.87 -7.39
N SER A 209 -12.90 -14.05 -6.30
CA SER A 209 -12.30 -14.63 -5.11
C SER A 209 -12.26 -16.15 -5.23
N SER A 210 -11.10 -16.75 -5.01
CA SER A 210 -11.00 -18.19 -4.79
C SER A 210 -11.51 -18.54 -3.39
N ASP A 211 -12.16 -19.69 -3.22
CA ASP A 211 -12.61 -20.21 -1.92
C ASP A 211 -11.41 -20.81 -1.16
N GLY A 212 -10.47 -20.00 -0.75
CA GLY A 212 -9.29 -20.55 -0.10
C GLY A 212 -8.73 -19.64 1.00
N HIS A 213 -9.14 -19.88 2.24
CA HIS A 213 -8.22 -19.62 3.34
C HIS A 213 -7.04 -20.58 3.14
N LYS A 214 -5.89 -20.08 2.72
CA LYS A 214 -4.68 -20.89 2.67
C LYS A 214 -4.32 -21.20 4.12
N GLU A 215 -4.50 -22.45 4.54
CA GLU A 215 -3.95 -22.91 5.81
C GLU A 215 -2.46 -22.56 5.82
N HIS A 216 -2.02 -21.84 6.82
CA HIS A 216 -0.63 -21.50 6.98
C HIS A 216 0.00 -22.37 8.07
N LEU A 217 1.29 -22.60 7.95
CA LEU A 217 2.09 -23.31 8.93
C LEU A 217 2.57 -22.35 10.03
N ASN A 218 2.98 -22.90 11.17
CA ASN A 218 3.62 -22.15 12.23
C ASN A 218 5.02 -21.65 11.77
N LYS A 219 5.69 -20.87 12.59
CA LYS A 219 7.01 -20.30 12.26
C LYS A 219 8.12 -21.34 12.06
N TYR A 220 7.90 -22.59 12.43
CA TYR A 220 8.82 -23.71 12.23
C TYR A 220 8.50 -24.54 10.98
N GLY A 221 7.45 -24.16 10.23
CA GLY A 221 7.00 -24.89 9.05
C GLY A 221 6.14 -26.12 9.38
N GLU A 222 5.57 -26.19 10.56
CA GLU A 222 4.75 -27.30 11.04
C GLU A 222 3.27 -26.90 11.15
N ALA A 223 2.37 -27.88 11.13
CA ALA A 223 0.96 -27.64 11.44
C ALA A 223 0.81 -27.16 12.89
N TYR A 224 -0.17 -26.29 13.13
CA TYR A 224 -0.47 -25.87 14.50
C TYR A 224 -1.00 -27.06 15.30
N PRO A 225 -0.66 -27.16 16.61
CA PRO A 225 -1.25 -28.16 17.48
C PRO A 225 -2.77 -28.01 17.48
N VAL A 226 -3.49 -29.12 17.31
CA VAL A 226 -4.95 -29.10 17.45
C VAL A 226 -5.27 -28.70 18.91
N SER A 227 -5.84 -27.50 19.09
CA SER A 227 -6.29 -27.06 20.41
C SER A 227 -7.42 -27.98 20.86
N LYS A 228 -7.17 -28.79 21.89
CA LYS A 228 -8.27 -29.49 22.57
C LYS A 228 -9.21 -28.44 23.14
N PRO A 229 -10.54 -28.56 22.97
CA PRO A 229 -11.48 -27.69 23.64
C PRO A 229 -11.16 -27.68 25.13
N GLN A 230 -10.83 -26.54 25.70
CA GLN A 230 -10.74 -26.40 27.15
C GLN A 230 -12.16 -26.52 27.67
N SER A 231 -12.49 -27.67 28.24
CA SER A 231 -13.68 -27.83 29.07
C SER A 231 -13.44 -27.07 30.38
N TYR A 232 -14.12 -25.95 30.51
CA TYR A 232 -14.27 -25.25 31.78
C TYR A 232 -15.41 -25.91 32.57
#